data_15f6079ff71339f08c8ce29c03386d34
#
_entry.id   15f6079ff71339f08c8ce29c03386d34
#
_cell.length_a   1.000
_cell.length_b   1.000
_cell.length_c   1.000
_cell.angle_alpha   90.00
_cell.angle_beta   90.00
_cell.angle_gamma   90.00
#
_symmetry.space_group_name_H-M   'P 1'
#
loop_
_entity.id
_entity.type
_entity.pdbx_description
1 polymer ?
#
loop_
_entity_poly.entity_id
_entity_poly.type
_entity_poly.pdbx_seq_one_letter_code
_entity_poly.pdbx_strand_id
1 'polypeptide(L)'
;MTSLVDNQIEAAEKEWLELWKKGPTRLRWNKVPLQVGDLAPDFELQDTSGKSVHLRDFWRNGPALIMFWRHYGCSCGVDRANSLKNEYDDYIKLGASVVVIGQGEPERSKEYSQRNGIPCSV
;
A
#
# COMPACT_ATOMS: atom_id res chain seq x y z
N MET A 1 -10.80 16.95 -26.37
CA MET A 1 -9.62 16.68 -27.23
C MET A 1 -8.43 16.35 -26.33
N THR A 2 -7.84 15.17 -26.49
CA THR A 2 -6.67 14.75 -25.71
C THR A 2 -5.43 15.48 -26.22
N SER A 3 -4.61 16.00 -25.33
CA SER A 3 -3.35 16.63 -25.72
C SER A 3 -2.33 15.60 -26.22
N LEU A 4 -1.32 16.05 -26.95
CA LEU A 4 -0.21 15.17 -27.39
C LEU A 4 0.52 14.54 -26.20
N VAL A 5 0.66 15.29 -25.09
CA VAL A 5 1.28 14.81 -23.85
C VAL A 5 0.44 13.69 -23.23
N ASP A 6 -0.87 13.86 -23.18
CA ASP A 6 -1.78 12.82 -22.63
C ASP A 6 -1.70 11.54 -23.44
N ASN A 7 -1.65 11.64 -24.78
CA ASN A 7 -1.49 10.48 -25.65
C ASN A 7 -0.16 9.76 -25.43
N GLN A 8 0.91 10.50 -25.17
CA GLN A 8 2.22 9.93 -24.86
C GLN A 8 2.21 9.20 -23.51
N ILE A 9 1.54 9.75 -22.50
CA ILE A 9 1.40 9.12 -21.19
C ILE A 9 0.60 7.82 -21.31
N GLU A 10 -0.53 7.84 -21.99
CA GLU A 10 -1.34 6.63 -22.21
C GLU A 10 -0.56 5.53 -22.93
N ALA A 11 0.20 5.89 -23.95
CA ALA A 11 1.02 4.93 -24.69
C ALA A 11 2.11 4.32 -23.79
N ALA A 12 2.75 5.12 -22.96
CA ALA A 12 3.78 4.67 -22.03
C ALA A 12 3.21 3.73 -20.95
N GLU A 13 2.06 4.07 -20.40
CA GLU A 13 1.37 3.25 -19.40
C GLU A 13 0.98 1.88 -19.98
N LYS A 14 0.45 1.88 -21.20
CA LYS A 14 0.05 0.66 -21.88
C LYS A 14 1.25 -0.25 -22.15
N GLU A 15 2.34 0.30 -22.65
CA GLU A 15 3.58 -0.44 -22.89
C GLU A 15 4.12 -1.05 -21.60
N TRP A 16 4.17 -0.28 -20.53
CA TRP A 16 4.65 -0.71 -19.23
C TRP A 16 3.79 -1.86 -18.66
N LEU A 17 2.47 -1.75 -18.77
CA LEU A 17 1.54 -2.79 -18.31
C LEU A 17 1.71 -4.09 -19.11
N GLU A 18 1.92 -3.99 -20.43
CA GLU A 18 2.18 -5.16 -21.27
C GLU A 18 3.47 -5.87 -20.89
N LEU A 19 4.53 -5.10 -20.58
CA LEU A 19 5.79 -5.65 -20.10
C LEU A 19 5.62 -6.38 -18.77
N TRP A 20 4.82 -5.85 -17.88
CA TRP A 20 4.51 -6.49 -16.60
C TRP A 20 3.80 -7.82 -16.76
N LYS A 21 2.83 -7.89 -17.67
CA LYS A 21 2.07 -9.11 -17.94
C LYS A 21 2.89 -10.24 -18.53
N LYS A 22 4.04 -9.94 -19.11
CA LYS A 22 4.92 -10.94 -19.71
C LYS A 22 5.80 -11.71 -18.72
N GLY A 23 5.73 -11.37 -17.42
CA GLY A 23 6.49 -12.04 -16.37
C GLY A 23 7.76 -11.29 -15.97
N PRO A 24 8.87 -11.97 -15.63
CA PRO A 24 10.07 -11.33 -15.11
C PRO A 24 10.56 -10.21 -16.02
N THR A 25 10.78 -9.03 -15.45
CA THR A 25 11.13 -7.82 -16.19
C THR A 25 12.48 -7.26 -15.73
N ARG A 26 12.96 -6.23 -16.43
CA ARG A 26 14.15 -5.44 -16.02
C ARG A 26 13.95 -4.79 -14.64
N LEU A 27 12.73 -4.66 -14.18
CA LEU A 27 12.40 -4.13 -12.85
C LEU A 27 12.58 -5.15 -11.72
N ARG A 28 13.13 -6.33 -12.04
CA ARG A 28 13.41 -7.42 -11.09
C ARG A 28 12.16 -8.02 -10.44
N TRP A 29 11.07 -8.06 -11.16
CA TRP A 29 9.83 -8.67 -10.69
C TRP A 29 9.80 -10.14 -11.15
N ASN A 30 9.63 -11.04 -10.21
CA ASN A 30 9.59 -12.48 -10.49
C ASN A 30 8.23 -12.96 -10.97
N LYS A 31 7.19 -12.16 -10.72
CA LYS A 31 5.79 -12.51 -11.04
C LYS A 31 5.04 -11.29 -11.51
N VAL A 32 4.00 -11.51 -12.29
CA VAL A 32 3.04 -10.45 -12.62
C VAL A 32 2.34 -10.03 -11.33
N PRO A 33 2.27 -8.72 -11.02
CA PRO A 33 1.57 -8.27 -9.83
C PRO A 33 0.09 -8.58 -9.88
N LEU A 34 -0.54 -8.58 -8.70
CA LEU A 34 -1.96 -8.81 -8.57
C LEU A 34 -2.77 -7.80 -9.38
N GLN A 35 -3.80 -8.31 -10.03
CA GLN A 35 -4.76 -7.52 -10.80
C GLN A 35 -6.09 -7.47 -10.05
N VAL A 36 -6.94 -6.53 -10.43
CA VAL A 36 -8.32 -6.48 -9.91
C VAL A 36 -9.03 -7.80 -10.22
N GLY A 37 -9.63 -8.40 -9.22
CA GLY A 37 -10.28 -9.70 -9.31
C GLY A 37 -9.41 -10.88 -8.86
N ASP A 38 -8.11 -10.67 -8.67
CA ASP A 38 -7.23 -11.71 -8.15
C ASP A 38 -7.41 -11.91 -6.65
N LEU A 39 -7.17 -13.13 -6.19
CA LEU A 39 -7.21 -13.43 -4.77
C LEU A 39 -5.94 -12.86 -4.08
N ALA A 40 -6.17 -12.04 -3.06
CA ALA A 40 -5.07 -11.49 -2.28
C ALA A 40 -4.41 -12.59 -1.43
N PRO A 41 -3.07 -12.71 -1.45
CA PRO A 41 -2.39 -13.70 -0.63
C PRO A 41 -2.39 -13.30 0.84
N ASP A 42 -2.39 -14.30 1.72
CA ASP A 42 -2.18 -14.07 3.15
C ASP A 42 -0.68 -14.15 3.47
N PHE A 43 -0.23 -13.24 4.32
CA PHE A 43 1.13 -13.23 4.85
C PHE A 43 1.10 -13.03 6.36
N GLU A 44 2.04 -13.66 7.05
CA GLU A 44 2.32 -13.40 8.44
C GLU A 44 3.35 -12.28 8.54
N LEU A 45 3.01 -11.22 9.22
CA LEU A 45 3.85 -10.04 9.41
C LEU A 45 3.92 -9.70 10.90
N GLN A 46 4.89 -8.86 11.27
CA GLN A 46 4.99 -8.33 12.63
C GLN A 46 4.38 -6.93 12.68
N ASP A 47 3.57 -6.66 13.71
CA ASP A 47 3.08 -5.31 13.98
C ASP A 47 4.16 -4.47 14.72
N THR A 48 3.82 -3.23 15.05
CA THR A 48 4.77 -2.31 15.72
C THR A 48 5.12 -2.72 17.14
N SER A 49 4.39 -3.67 17.72
CA SER A 49 4.72 -4.26 19.02
C SER A 49 5.53 -5.56 18.91
N GLY A 50 5.85 -5.99 17.68
CA GLY A 50 6.58 -7.24 17.43
C GLY A 50 5.70 -8.48 17.42
N LYS A 51 4.39 -8.33 17.54
CA LYS A 51 3.45 -9.43 17.53
C LYS A 51 3.17 -9.88 16.09
N SER A 52 3.14 -11.20 15.88
CA SER A 52 2.74 -11.77 14.58
C SER A 52 1.27 -11.54 14.30
N VAL A 53 0.98 -11.04 13.11
CA VAL A 53 -0.39 -10.86 12.61
C VAL A 53 -0.51 -11.42 11.19
N HIS A 54 -1.68 -11.94 10.86
CA HIS A 54 -1.99 -12.39 9.51
C HIS A 54 -2.70 -11.29 8.75
N LEU A 55 -2.27 -11.04 7.53
CA LEU A 55 -2.84 -9.99 6.69
C LEU A 55 -4.33 -10.24 6.44
N ARG A 56 -4.74 -11.50 6.29
CA ARG A 56 -6.15 -11.89 6.11
C ARG A 56 -7.08 -11.43 7.23
N ASP A 57 -6.56 -11.19 8.43
CA ASP A 57 -7.38 -10.75 9.56
C ASP A 57 -7.98 -9.37 9.33
N PHE A 58 -7.35 -8.56 8.48
CA PHE A 58 -7.83 -7.22 8.15
C PHE A 58 -9.01 -7.20 7.18
N TRP A 59 -9.23 -8.26 6.40
CA TRP A 59 -10.39 -8.34 5.49
C TRP A 59 -11.41 -9.40 5.88
N ARG A 60 -11.27 -10.00 7.05
CA ARG A 60 -12.18 -11.04 7.51
C ARG A 60 -13.64 -10.58 7.63
N ASN A 61 -13.85 -9.36 8.12
CA ASN A 61 -15.18 -8.81 8.41
C ASN A 61 -15.62 -7.71 7.44
N GLY A 62 -14.87 -7.45 6.40
CA GLY A 62 -15.19 -6.41 5.42
C GLY A 62 -13.98 -6.05 4.58
N PRO A 63 -14.09 -5.02 3.73
CA PRO A 63 -12.98 -4.61 2.89
C PRO A 63 -11.82 -4.06 3.72
N ALA A 64 -10.60 -4.22 3.22
CA ALA A 64 -9.39 -3.68 3.83
C ALA A 64 -8.68 -2.75 2.84
N LEU A 65 -8.27 -1.59 3.33
CA LEU A 65 -7.37 -0.69 2.64
C LEU A 65 -5.96 -0.97 3.14
N ILE A 66 -5.10 -1.46 2.25
CA ILE A 66 -3.71 -1.77 2.56
C ILE A 66 -2.83 -0.73 1.90
N MET A 67 -2.07 0.02 2.70
CA MET A 67 -1.18 1.06 2.23
C MET A 67 0.27 0.63 2.45
N PHE A 68 1.08 0.72 1.39
CA PHE A 68 2.49 0.38 1.46
C PHE A 68 3.34 1.64 1.59
N TRP A 69 4.23 1.66 2.59
CA TRP A 69 5.22 2.71 2.78
C TRP A 69 6.58 2.23 2.29
N ARG A 70 7.23 3.00 1.41
CA ARG A 70 8.53 2.61 0.84
C ARG A 70 9.65 2.67 1.88
N HIS A 71 9.76 3.79 2.57
CA HIS A 71 10.73 4.02 3.62
C HIS A 71 10.28 5.21 4.50
N TYR A 72 10.93 5.37 5.64
CA TYR A 72 10.49 6.34 6.64
C TYR A 72 11.16 7.71 6.53
N GLY A 73 11.99 7.95 5.53
CA GLY A 73 12.71 9.21 5.35
C GLY A 73 12.16 10.13 4.27
N CYS A 74 11.09 9.75 3.59
CA CYS A 74 10.55 10.51 2.47
C CYS A 74 9.44 11.46 2.91
N SER A 75 9.48 12.72 2.43
CA SER A 75 8.43 13.70 2.69
C SER A 75 7.07 13.28 2.13
N CYS A 76 7.04 12.51 1.05
CA CYS A 76 5.79 11.98 0.50
C CYS A 76 5.06 11.05 1.47
N GLY A 77 5.79 10.33 2.32
CA GLY A 77 5.20 9.52 3.39
C GLY A 77 4.53 10.37 4.46
N VAL A 78 5.11 11.51 4.80
CA VAL A 78 4.51 12.45 5.76
C VAL A 78 3.22 13.04 5.21
N ASP A 79 3.20 13.45 3.95
CA ASP A 79 1.99 13.96 3.29
C ASP A 79 0.89 12.90 3.25
N ARG A 80 1.26 11.65 2.95
CA ARG A 80 0.32 10.53 2.94
C ARG A 80 -0.23 10.24 4.34
N ALA A 81 0.59 10.31 5.37
CA ALA A 81 0.13 10.15 6.75
C ALA A 81 -0.86 11.24 7.15
N ASN A 82 -0.64 12.48 6.74
CA ASN A 82 -1.57 13.58 6.97
C ASN A 82 -2.90 13.37 6.24
N SER A 83 -2.86 12.92 4.98
CA SER A 83 -4.06 12.58 4.23
C SER A 83 -4.84 11.45 4.91
N LEU A 84 -4.15 10.42 5.38
CA LEU A 84 -4.77 9.30 6.08
C LEU A 84 -5.46 9.76 7.37
N LYS A 85 -4.84 10.65 8.15
CA LYS A 85 -5.46 11.19 9.37
C LYS A 85 -6.79 11.89 9.06
N ASN A 86 -6.87 12.61 7.95
CA ASN A 86 -8.08 13.33 7.55
C ASN A 86 -9.17 12.40 7.02
N GLU A 87 -8.81 11.28 6.42
CA GLU A 87 -9.72 10.37 5.73
C GLU A 87 -10.09 9.13 6.55
N TYR A 88 -9.36 8.85 7.63
CA TYR A 88 -9.49 7.61 8.38
C TYR A 88 -10.91 7.33 8.85
N ASP A 89 -11.57 8.33 9.44
CA ASP A 89 -12.93 8.16 9.95
C ASP A 89 -13.93 7.81 8.84
N ASP A 90 -13.72 8.33 7.64
CA ASP A 90 -14.58 8.02 6.49
C ASP A 90 -14.43 6.55 6.08
N TYR A 91 -13.22 6.02 6.07
CA TYR A 91 -12.99 4.59 5.79
C TYR A 91 -13.64 3.69 6.85
N ILE A 92 -13.53 4.04 8.12
CA ILE A 92 -14.13 3.29 9.21
C ILE A 92 -15.66 3.31 9.12
N LYS A 93 -16.26 4.44 8.80
CA LYS A 93 -17.70 4.55 8.58
C LYS A 93 -18.21 3.68 7.45
N LEU A 94 -17.38 3.43 6.44
CA LEU A 94 -17.71 2.54 5.33
C LEU A 94 -17.50 1.07 5.65
N GLY A 95 -17.07 0.74 6.86
CA GLY A 95 -16.83 -0.63 7.29
C GLY A 95 -15.49 -1.21 6.86
N ALA A 96 -14.58 -0.36 6.38
CA ALA A 96 -13.25 -0.80 5.95
C ALA A 96 -12.28 -0.87 7.13
N SER A 97 -11.37 -1.85 7.07
CA SER A 97 -10.17 -1.88 7.92
C SER A 97 -9.03 -1.20 7.19
N VAL A 98 -8.21 -0.45 7.91
CA VAL A 98 -7.05 0.23 7.33
C VAL A 98 -5.78 -0.28 7.99
N VAL A 99 -4.79 -0.64 7.18
CA VAL A 99 -3.49 -1.10 7.67
C VAL A 99 -2.38 -0.51 6.81
N VAL A 100 -1.29 -0.13 7.45
CA VAL A 100 -0.08 0.36 6.79
C VAL A 100 1.00 -0.70 6.92
N ILE A 101 1.65 -1.04 5.80
CA ILE A 101 2.78 -1.96 5.77
C ILE A 101 4.02 -1.15 5.39
N GLY A 102 4.96 -1.06 6.30
CA GLY A 102 6.22 -0.36 6.09
C GLY A 102 7.39 -1.31 5.92
N GLN A 103 8.49 -0.78 5.43
CA GLN A 103 9.76 -1.51 5.35
C GLN A 103 10.64 -1.06 6.51
N GLY A 104 10.96 -2.00 7.40
CA GLY A 104 11.81 -1.72 8.53
C GLY A 104 11.47 -2.58 9.74
N GLU A 105 12.24 -2.40 10.79
CA GLU A 105 12.03 -3.10 12.04
C GLU A 105 10.78 -2.57 12.77
N PRO A 106 10.09 -3.40 13.58
CA PRO A 106 8.91 -2.97 14.30
C PRO A 106 9.09 -1.71 15.15
N GLU A 107 10.25 -1.56 15.76
CA GLU A 107 10.57 -0.38 16.58
C GLU A 107 10.61 0.92 15.78
N ARG A 108 11.20 0.88 14.59
CA ARG A 108 11.26 2.05 13.69
C ARG A 108 9.87 2.38 13.16
N SER A 109 9.08 1.38 12.83
CA SER A 109 7.70 1.55 12.39
C SER A 109 6.86 2.20 13.48
N LYS A 110 7.02 1.77 14.72
CA LYS A 110 6.35 2.34 15.89
C LYS A 110 6.71 3.82 16.09
N GLU A 111 7.99 4.14 16.06
CA GLU A 111 8.47 5.51 16.21
C GLU A 111 7.90 6.41 15.10
N TYR A 112 7.98 5.97 13.86
CA TYR A 112 7.46 6.70 12.71
C TYR A 112 5.94 6.90 12.80
N SER A 113 5.20 5.86 13.16
CA SER A 113 3.76 5.92 13.32
C SER A 113 3.34 6.93 14.40
N GLN A 114 4.02 6.93 15.53
CA GLN A 114 3.75 7.86 16.62
C GLN A 114 4.10 9.30 16.23
N ARG A 115 5.24 9.51 15.59
CA ARG A 115 5.69 10.84 15.16
C ARG A 115 4.74 11.48 14.15
N ASN A 116 4.22 10.71 13.22
CA ASN A 116 3.33 11.18 12.15
C ASN A 116 1.85 11.02 12.48
N GLY A 117 1.52 10.46 13.63
CA GLY A 117 0.14 10.30 14.08
C GLY A 117 -0.71 9.40 13.19
N ILE A 118 -0.13 8.28 12.70
CA ILE A 118 -0.86 7.31 11.88
C ILE A 118 -1.92 6.65 12.76
N PRO A 119 -3.22 6.73 12.38
CA PRO A 119 -4.33 6.33 13.27
C PRO A 119 -4.65 4.85 13.25
N CYS A 120 -4.03 4.07 12.36
CA CYS A 120 -4.34 2.66 12.15
C CYS A 120 -3.15 1.75 12.50
N SER A 121 -3.35 0.42 12.35
CA SER A 121 -2.28 -0.57 12.51
C SER A 121 -1.15 -0.37 11.48
N VAL A 122 0.08 -0.57 11.92
CA VAL A 122 1.30 -0.44 11.09
C VAL A 122 2.15 -1.70 11.23
#